data_004fc1bbdbde56624d525fc28dc82fb2
#
_entry.id   004fc1bbdbde56624d525fc28dc82fb2
#
_cell.length_a   1.000
_cell.length_b   1.000
_cell.length_c   1.000
_cell.angle_alpha   90.00
_cell.angle_beta   90.00
_cell.angle_gamma   90.00
#
_symmetry.space_group_name_H-M   'P 1'
#
loop_
_entity.id
_entity.type
_entity.pdbx_description
1 polymer ?
#
loop_
_entity_poly.entity_id
_entity_poly.type
_entity_poly.pdbx_seq_one_letter_code
_entity_poly.pdbx_strand_id
1 'polypeptide(L)'
;TASLRTEEFVSLTLLLLSLPLAYENYTSVITSEVLQGYDPQFMVGCYFPAEFQGEFVTQVSGKGLAGTSNEPIQYSTINITFNAIPVWGYCHRRVGDNVLLMDRYSGGECIRCFRLTRRSRNVIEVFSEDLNRCYTYESAALASCEVLNSTSILYRTKEIGGSPIRNEYCPITGQYHFTYSLNNGSNDVLECNSFSSSFNNCPDGSVLQLHFSRCTFDSPNLTFNCLGNWPGPDGSQYFALFDNNAISEGRPQYRCGLFHVDNKRGKTYMALSSDSSCTQNLDNSTNGYETLVLSKIPNQKKMPDYVKTFPKWAQGLWEESLIVNGTMTFTDLNGYNSYTFITVESNEETGRYIVYSKDQCEQAAYVCLMMRQRSENVLEFTIGMVLSPVYQNYLCDDPNLDKPVWMTQARLERVAESPCPITGQYTGMITDLSGMCAELSSNCNTREVMYFRVSDCESGELYEERTYLCLGQWEEKGVMYTYTMRNDTSTNECFVGLIVNDEEIYIKEAGDHCIRNIDPKEQGMRLYKKGQCYGNSPSPAPTPIRPFTHDPIMRITTTPRSRLSGKDFRNLIQANIISMLSFGSTKVPGKYLPSSVTCRSVPRLSLLTFIVVLSVFHTVFTYLEV
;
A
#
# COMPACT_ATOMS: atom_id res chain seq x y z
N THR A 1 40.91 4.30 -26.09
CA THR A 1 40.42 4.56 -24.70
C THR A 1 39.06 5.23 -24.62
N ALA A 2 38.41 5.53 -25.74
CA ALA A 2 37.08 6.14 -25.79
C ALA A 2 35.96 5.14 -26.21
N SER A 3 36.32 3.89 -26.54
CA SER A 3 35.36 2.90 -27.07
C SER A 3 34.75 1.96 -26.01
N LEU A 4 35.32 1.88 -24.81
CA LEU A 4 34.86 0.98 -23.76
C LEU A 4 33.75 1.57 -22.85
N ARG A 5 33.51 2.87 -22.91
CA ARG A 5 32.44 3.52 -22.08
C ARG A 5 31.05 3.52 -22.71
N THR A 6 30.94 3.23 -24.01
CA THR A 6 29.65 3.24 -24.70
C THR A 6 28.91 1.89 -24.62
N GLU A 7 29.61 0.78 -24.43
CA GLU A 7 28.97 -0.54 -24.33
C GLU A 7 28.33 -0.79 -22.95
N GLU A 8 28.94 -0.28 -21.87
CA GLU A 8 28.32 -0.39 -20.52
C GLU A 8 27.07 0.47 -20.36
N PHE A 9 27.00 1.63 -21.03
CA PHE A 9 25.81 2.48 -21.01
C PHE A 9 24.64 1.89 -21.80
N VAL A 10 24.93 1.19 -22.89
CA VAL A 10 23.91 0.51 -23.71
C VAL A 10 23.37 -0.73 -23.01
N SER A 11 24.19 -1.44 -22.26
CA SER A 11 23.77 -2.59 -21.45
C SER A 11 22.88 -2.19 -20.28
N LEU A 12 23.18 -1.06 -19.61
CA LEU A 12 22.38 -0.54 -18.48
C LEU A 12 21.03 0.03 -18.94
N THR A 13 20.98 0.66 -20.12
CA THR A 13 19.72 1.15 -20.71
C THR A 13 18.83 0.02 -21.20
N LEU A 14 19.41 -1.09 -21.67
CA LEU A 14 18.64 -2.28 -22.06
C LEU A 14 18.08 -3.04 -20.85
N LEU A 15 18.78 -3.06 -19.71
CA LEU A 15 18.25 -3.63 -18.47
C LEU A 15 17.09 -2.81 -17.88
N LEU A 16 17.16 -1.48 -17.97
CA LEU A 16 16.09 -0.59 -17.50
C LEU A 16 14.85 -0.58 -18.42
N LEU A 17 15.01 -0.97 -19.68
CA LEU A 17 13.90 -1.05 -20.64
C LEU A 17 13.15 -2.40 -20.60
N SER A 18 13.74 -3.43 -19.95
CA SER A 18 13.09 -4.74 -19.80
C SER A 18 12.30 -4.89 -18.47
N LEU A 19 12.48 -3.99 -17.51
CA LEU A 19 11.89 -4.08 -16.17
C LEU A 19 10.33 -3.92 -16.13
N PRO A 20 9.67 -3.07 -16.94
CA PRO A 20 8.20 -3.03 -16.91
C PRO A 20 7.51 -4.25 -17.52
N LEU A 21 8.16 -4.97 -18.45
CA LEU A 21 7.61 -6.20 -19.03
C LEU A 21 7.74 -7.43 -18.13
N ALA A 22 8.71 -7.43 -17.21
CA ALA A 22 8.88 -8.51 -16.24
C ALA A 22 7.81 -8.44 -15.12
N TYR A 23 7.30 -7.25 -14.78
CA TYR A 23 6.33 -7.09 -13.69
C TYR A 23 4.95 -7.70 -14.03
N GLU A 24 4.47 -7.55 -15.26
CA GLU A 24 3.18 -8.11 -15.68
C GLU A 24 3.19 -9.64 -15.79
N ASN A 25 4.33 -10.23 -16.18
CA ASN A 25 4.45 -11.69 -16.27
C ASN A 25 4.71 -12.35 -14.91
N TYR A 26 5.22 -11.60 -13.94
CA TYR A 26 5.69 -12.16 -12.67
C TYR A 26 4.57 -12.49 -11.69
N THR A 27 3.55 -11.64 -11.57
CA THR A 27 2.37 -11.93 -10.73
C THR A 27 1.58 -13.13 -11.24
N SER A 28 1.61 -13.41 -12.55
CA SER A 28 0.93 -14.56 -13.13
C SER A 28 1.75 -15.87 -13.04
N VAL A 29 3.08 -15.80 -13.06
CA VAL A 29 3.94 -17.00 -13.03
C VAL A 29 4.11 -17.56 -11.62
N ILE A 30 4.27 -16.70 -10.60
CA ILE A 30 4.35 -17.17 -9.21
C ILE A 30 3.04 -17.83 -8.76
N THR A 31 1.88 -17.32 -9.24
CA THR A 31 0.59 -17.94 -8.92
C THR A 31 0.36 -19.26 -9.66
N SER A 32 0.94 -19.49 -10.84
CA SER A 32 0.63 -20.68 -11.63
C SER A 32 1.53 -21.88 -11.34
N GLU A 33 2.81 -21.71 -11.06
CA GLU A 33 3.74 -22.84 -10.83
C GLU A 33 3.72 -23.36 -9.39
N VAL A 34 3.60 -22.49 -8.39
CA VAL A 34 3.50 -22.92 -6.98
C VAL A 34 2.12 -23.52 -6.69
N LEU A 35 1.09 -23.15 -7.46
CA LEU A 35 -0.28 -23.63 -7.29
C LEU A 35 -0.59 -24.97 -7.99
N GLN A 36 0.28 -25.54 -8.83
CA GLN A 36 0.04 -26.84 -9.47
C GLN A 36 -0.03 -28.04 -8.52
N GLY A 37 0.30 -27.86 -7.24
CA GLY A 37 0.11 -28.86 -6.17
C GLY A 37 -1.14 -28.64 -5.29
N TYR A 38 -1.94 -27.63 -5.59
CA TYR A 38 -3.11 -27.26 -4.78
C TYR A 38 -4.35 -28.01 -5.23
N ASP A 39 -4.95 -28.76 -4.32
CA ASP A 39 -6.29 -29.31 -4.48
C ASP A 39 -7.31 -28.20 -4.14
N PRO A 40 -8.11 -27.71 -5.11
CA PRO A 40 -9.11 -26.66 -4.87
C PRO A 40 -10.29 -27.10 -4.00
N GLN A 41 -10.32 -28.33 -3.49
CA GLN A 41 -11.47 -28.91 -2.80
C GLN A 41 -11.61 -28.49 -1.32
N PHE A 42 -10.73 -27.63 -0.78
CA PHE A 42 -10.77 -27.23 0.64
C PHE A 42 -11.57 -25.95 0.96
N MET A 43 -12.41 -25.46 0.06
CA MET A 43 -13.27 -24.31 0.39
C MET A 43 -14.61 -24.74 0.95
N VAL A 44 -14.69 -24.85 2.27
CA VAL A 44 -15.93 -25.15 3.02
C VAL A 44 -16.49 -23.85 3.60
N GLY A 45 -16.86 -22.90 2.77
CA GLY A 45 -17.55 -21.68 3.20
C GLY A 45 -17.40 -20.55 2.18
N CYS A 46 -18.47 -19.76 1.97
CA CYS A 46 -18.40 -18.58 1.12
C CYS A 46 -18.32 -17.33 1.98
N TYR A 47 -17.15 -16.67 2.00
CA TYR A 47 -16.91 -15.45 2.75
C TYR A 47 -16.02 -14.47 1.96
N PHE A 48 -16.10 -13.20 2.33
CA PHE A 48 -15.21 -12.15 1.82
C PHE A 48 -14.04 -11.95 2.79
N PRO A 49 -12.79 -12.08 2.33
CA PRO A 49 -11.62 -11.72 3.12
C PRO A 49 -11.72 -10.28 3.66
N ALA A 50 -11.08 -10.03 4.80
CA ALA A 50 -11.14 -8.73 5.48
C ALA A 50 -10.76 -7.55 4.57
N GLU A 51 -9.86 -7.79 3.61
CA GLU A 51 -9.39 -6.79 2.66
C GLU A 51 -10.48 -6.32 1.68
N PHE A 52 -11.51 -7.12 1.43
CA PHE A 52 -12.67 -6.76 0.63
C PHE A 52 -13.77 -6.10 1.46
N GLN A 53 -13.81 -6.34 2.76
CA GLN A 53 -14.87 -5.85 3.63
C GLN A 53 -14.75 -4.34 3.89
N GLY A 54 -15.90 -3.68 4.12
CA GLY A 54 -16.00 -2.26 4.44
C GLY A 54 -17.12 -1.56 3.71
N GLU A 55 -17.16 -0.25 3.85
CA GLU A 55 -18.14 0.60 3.16
C GLU A 55 -17.49 1.23 1.92
N PHE A 56 -18.17 1.12 0.80
CA PHE A 56 -17.74 1.63 -0.49
C PHE A 56 -18.83 2.47 -1.12
N VAL A 57 -18.46 3.28 -2.12
CA VAL A 57 -19.40 3.96 -3.02
C VAL A 57 -19.06 3.66 -4.46
N THR A 58 -20.11 3.64 -5.31
CA THR A 58 -19.98 3.54 -6.76
C THR A 58 -20.87 4.56 -7.44
N GLN A 59 -20.47 5.04 -8.60
CA GLN A 59 -21.31 5.90 -9.42
C GLN A 59 -22.45 5.09 -10.01
N VAL A 60 -23.69 5.60 -9.87
CA VAL A 60 -24.90 4.96 -10.44
C VAL A 60 -25.53 5.78 -11.54
N SER A 61 -25.36 7.10 -11.53
CA SER A 61 -25.88 8.01 -12.55
C SER A 61 -25.13 9.34 -12.59
N GLY A 62 -25.43 10.16 -13.60
CA GLY A 62 -24.77 11.44 -13.85
C GLY A 62 -23.70 11.34 -14.93
N LYS A 63 -23.42 12.46 -15.59
CA LYS A 63 -22.46 12.53 -16.71
C LYS A 63 -21.11 13.16 -16.32
N GLY A 64 -20.97 13.55 -15.08
CA GLY A 64 -19.78 14.21 -14.59
C GLY A 64 -19.52 15.54 -15.30
N LEU A 65 -18.26 15.73 -15.70
CA LEU A 65 -17.81 16.98 -16.35
C LEU A 65 -18.09 17.00 -17.87
N ALA A 66 -18.51 15.87 -18.47
CA ALA A 66 -18.78 15.78 -19.90
C ALA A 66 -20.22 16.21 -20.22
N GLY A 67 -20.37 17.21 -21.06
CA GLY A 67 -21.64 17.63 -21.63
C GLY A 67 -22.15 18.99 -21.15
N THR A 68 -23.21 19.46 -21.79
CA THR A 68 -23.86 20.76 -21.53
C THR A 68 -24.89 20.73 -20.42
N SER A 69 -25.24 19.54 -19.88
CA SER A 69 -26.17 19.36 -18.78
C SER A 69 -25.38 19.12 -17.48
N ASN A 70 -25.50 20.04 -16.52
CA ASN A 70 -24.98 19.87 -15.15
C ASN A 70 -25.80 18.81 -14.39
N GLU A 71 -25.71 17.55 -14.80
CA GLU A 71 -26.24 16.42 -14.03
C GLU A 71 -25.17 15.99 -13.02
N PRO A 72 -25.36 16.26 -11.71
CA PRO A 72 -24.40 15.87 -10.70
C PRO A 72 -24.31 14.35 -10.64
N ILE A 73 -23.10 13.83 -10.40
CA ILE A 73 -22.89 12.41 -10.21
C ILE A 73 -23.58 11.97 -8.92
N GLN A 74 -24.33 10.88 -9.04
CA GLN A 74 -24.97 10.22 -7.90
C GLN A 74 -24.19 8.95 -7.55
N TYR A 75 -23.92 8.79 -6.26
CA TYR A 75 -23.24 7.62 -5.71
C TYR A 75 -24.19 6.75 -4.91
N SER A 76 -24.05 5.44 -5.03
CA SER A 76 -24.72 4.45 -4.17
C SER A 76 -23.69 3.84 -3.23
N THR A 77 -24.11 3.64 -1.97
CA THR A 77 -23.30 2.98 -0.96
C THR A 77 -23.39 1.47 -1.09
N ILE A 78 -22.26 0.81 -1.14
CA ILE A 78 -22.12 -0.65 -1.18
C ILE A 78 -21.37 -1.07 0.09
N ASN A 79 -22.00 -1.88 0.91
CA ASN A 79 -21.37 -2.44 2.10
C ASN A 79 -20.99 -3.91 1.83
N ILE A 80 -19.71 -4.25 1.95
CA ILE A 80 -19.22 -5.63 1.85
C ILE A 80 -18.96 -6.12 3.27
N THR A 81 -19.76 -7.07 3.71
CA THR A 81 -19.63 -7.72 5.01
C THR A 81 -18.89 -9.06 4.89
N PHE A 82 -18.71 -9.76 5.99
CA PHE A 82 -18.05 -11.06 5.98
C PHE A 82 -18.67 -12.05 4.99
N ASN A 83 -20.01 -12.14 4.92
CA ASN A 83 -20.71 -13.15 4.13
C ASN A 83 -21.74 -12.59 3.14
N ALA A 84 -21.78 -11.27 2.93
CA ALA A 84 -22.77 -10.66 2.06
C ALA A 84 -22.30 -9.33 1.45
N ILE A 85 -22.85 -9.02 0.30
CA ILE A 85 -23.00 -7.66 -0.22
C ILE A 85 -24.51 -7.41 -0.23
N PRO A 86 -25.07 -6.78 0.82
CA PRO A 86 -26.53 -6.78 1.06
C PRO A 86 -27.39 -6.33 -0.11
N VAL A 87 -26.89 -5.40 -0.93
CA VAL A 87 -27.61 -4.92 -2.15
C VAL A 87 -27.59 -5.93 -3.30
N TRP A 88 -26.72 -6.95 -3.26
CA TRP A 88 -26.56 -7.96 -4.31
C TRP A 88 -26.84 -9.39 -3.83
N GLY A 89 -26.80 -9.63 -2.51
CA GLY A 89 -27.12 -10.90 -1.89
C GLY A 89 -26.03 -11.46 -0.97
N TYR A 90 -26.29 -12.67 -0.48
CA TYR A 90 -25.39 -13.42 0.39
C TYR A 90 -24.39 -14.22 -0.45
N CYS A 91 -23.19 -14.41 0.06
CA CYS A 91 -22.16 -15.25 -0.55
C CYS A 91 -22.64 -16.71 -0.59
N HIS A 92 -22.89 -17.22 -1.80
CA HIS A 92 -23.37 -18.58 -2.02
C HIS A 92 -22.19 -19.53 -2.31
N ARG A 93 -21.31 -19.10 -3.24
CA ARG A 93 -20.11 -19.85 -3.60
C ARG A 93 -19.05 -18.94 -4.18
N ARG A 94 -17.79 -19.25 -3.88
CA ARG A 94 -16.64 -18.57 -4.47
C ARG A 94 -15.82 -19.57 -5.29
N VAL A 95 -15.44 -19.19 -6.52
CA VAL A 95 -14.60 -19.98 -7.43
C VAL A 95 -13.54 -19.07 -8.01
N GLY A 96 -12.32 -19.10 -7.43
CA GLY A 96 -11.27 -18.14 -7.75
C GLY A 96 -11.72 -16.71 -7.44
N ASP A 97 -11.59 -15.81 -8.41
CA ASP A 97 -12.03 -14.41 -8.29
C ASP A 97 -13.55 -14.23 -8.50
N ASN A 98 -14.24 -15.26 -8.98
CA ASN A 98 -15.68 -15.21 -9.17
C ASN A 98 -16.40 -15.55 -7.87
N VAL A 99 -17.46 -14.80 -7.58
CA VAL A 99 -18.35 -15.03 -6.45
C VAL A 99 -19.80 -15.12 -6.91
N LEU A 100 -20.49 -16.18 -6.52
CA LEU A 100 -21.93 -16.31 -6.70
C LEU A 100 -22.62 -15.72 -5.48
N LEU A 101 -23.46 -14.70 -5.69
CA LEU A 101 -24.29 -14.09 -4.66
C LEU A 101 -25.74 -14.54 -4.84
N MET A 102 -26.39 -14.92 -3.73
CA MET A 102 -27.78 -15.36 -3.71
C MET A 102 -28.65 -14.33 -3.00
N ASP A 103 -29.68 -13.87 -3.69
CA ASP A 103 -30.74 -13.02 -3.14
C ASP A 103 -32.01 -13.85 -2.95
N ARG A 104 -32.62 -13.76 -1.77
CA ARG A 104 -33.85 -14.49 -1.40
C ARG A 104 -35.08 -13.60 -1.26
N TYR A 105 -34.94 -12.29 -1.48
CA TYR A 105 -36.02 -11.34 -1.22
C TYR A 105 -37.10 -11.26 -2.31
N SER A 106 -36.84 -11.74 -3.50
CA SER A 106 -37.75 -11.60 -4.67
C SER A 106 -38.71 -12.76 -4.91
N GLY A 107 -39.01 -13.58 -3.87
CA GLY A 107 -40.00 -14.67 -4.00
C GLY A 107 -39.47 -15.95 -4.65
N GLY A 108 -38.17 -16.05 -4.85
CA GLY A 108 -37.42 -17.20 -5.34
C GLY A 108 -35.93 -17.04 -5.09
N GLU A 109 -35.17 -18.12 -5.34
CA GLU A 109 -33.72 -18.03 -5.30
C GLU A 109 -33.22 -17.33 -6.56
N CYS A 110 -32.45 -16.27 -6.39
CA CYS A 110 -31.84 -15.49 -7.46
C CYS A 110 -30.33 -15.50 -7.27
N ILE A 111 -29.61 -16.20 -8.12
CA ILE A 111 -28.16 -16.32 -8.06
C ILE A 111 -27.57 -15.48 -9.20
N ARG A 112 -26.56 -14.68 -8.89
CA ARG A 112 -25.81 -13.86 -9.84
C ARG A 112 -24.32 -14.10 -9.69
N CYS A 113 -23.58 -14.06 -10.79
CA CYS A 113 -22.12 -14.08 -10.77
C CYS A 113 -21.54 -12.67 -10.77
N PHE A 114 -20.57 -12.46 -9.91
CA PHE A 114 -19.71 -11.28 -9.86
C PHE A 114 -18.26 -11.73 -9.89
N ARG A 115 -17.38 -10.90 -10.49
CA ARG A 115 -15.94 -11.00 -10.30
C ARG A 115 -15.48 -9.74 -9.59
N LEU A 116 -14.87 -9.92 -8.42
CA LEU A 116 -14.35 -8.83 -7.61
C LEU A 116 -12.82 -8.86 -7.68
N THR A 117 -12.25 -7.84 -8.29
CA THR A 117 -10.80 -7.68 -8.39
C THR A 117 -10.37 -6.52 -7.50
N ARG A 118 -9.56 -6.80 -6.50
CA ARG A 118 -8.98 -5.76 -5.67
C ARG A 118 -7.86 -5.07 -6.42
N ARG A 119 -8.07 -3.79 -6.78
CA ARG A 119 -7.10 -2.98 -7.53
C ARG A 119 -6.11 -2.26 -6.61
N SER A 120 -6.58 -1.84 -5.45
CA SER A 120 -5.77 -1.28 -4.36
C SER A 120 -6.46 -1.54 -3.02
N ARG A 121 -5.91 -1.05 -1.94
CA ARG A 121 -6.58 -1.09 -0.62
C ARG A 121 -7.94 -0.41 -0.64
N ASN A 122 -8.08 0.68 -1.41
CA ASN A 122 -9.28 1.52 -1.43
C ASN A 122 -10.13 1.35 -2.68
N VAL A 123 -9.74 0.48 -3.62
CA VAL A 123 -10.43 0.33 -4.89
C VAL A 123 -10.68 -1.14 -5.21
N ILE A 124 -11.95 -1.47 -5.47
CA ILE A 124 -12.37 -2.78 -5.98
C ILE A 124 -13.04 -2.56 -7.32
N GLU A 125 -12.61 -3.30 -8.32
CA GLU A 125 -13.28 -3.37 -9.61
C GLU A 125 -14.21 -4.58 -9.61
N VAL A 126 -15.46 -4.34 -9.97
CA VAL A 126 -16.52 -5.34 -10.00
C VAL A 126 -16.99 -5.54 -11.41
N PHE A 127 -16.89 -6.77 -11.89
CA PHE A 127 -17.48 -7.20 -13.14
C PHE A 127 -18.78 -7.94 -12.85
N SER A 128 -19.82 -7.60 -13.58
CA SER A 128 -21.13 -8.24 -13.47
C SER A 128 -21.80 -8.37 -14.85
N GLU A 129 -22.80 -9.21 -14.92
CA GLU A 129 -23.81 -9.13 -15.95
C GLU A 129 -24.85 -8.05 -15.58
N ASP A 130 -25.86 -7.83 -16.44
CA ASP A 130 -27.01 -6.97 -16.09
C ASP A 130 -27.63 -7.44 -14.78
N LEU A 131 -27.66 -6.56 -13.78
CA LEU A 131 -28.19 -6.84 -12.44
C LEU A 131 -29.68 -7.23 -12.43
N ASN A 132 -30.42 -6.98 -13.50
CA ASN A 132 -31.79 -7.44 -13.68
C ASN A 132 -31.89 -8.93 -14.03
N ARG A 133 -30.79 -9.55 -14.49
CA ARG A 133 -30.73 -10.99 -14.75
C ARG A 133 -30.48 -11.79 -13.48
N CYS A 134 -31.13 -12.93 -13.39
CA CYS A 134 -31.16 -13.77 -12.23
C CYS A 134 -31.28 -15.23 -12.64
N TYR A 135 -30.51 -16.08 -12.01
CA TYR A 135 -30.51 -17.53 -12.26
C TYR A 135 -31.01 -18.28 -11.04
N THR A 136 -31.86 -19.28 -11.30
CA THR A 136 -32.39 -20.16 -10.23
C THR A 136 -31.51 -21.40 -10.00
N TYR A 137 -30.57 -21.67 -10.90
CA TYR A 137 -29.65 -22.80 -10.82
C TYR A 137 -28.20 -22.31 -10.76
N GLU A 138 -27.44 -22.85 -9.83
CA GLU A 138 -26.03 -22.51 -9.63
C GLU A 138 -25.18 -22.70 -10.88
N SER A 139 -25.41 -23.81 -11.62
CA SER A 139 -24.67 -24.10 -12.86
C SER A 139 -24.86 -23.04 -13.94
N ALA A 140 -26.08 -22.48 -14.07
CA ALA A 140 -26.37 -21.41 -15.00
C ALA A 140 -25.72 -20.08 -14.55
N ALA A 141 -25.78 -19.78 -13.26
CA ALA A 141 -25.10 -18.62 -12.68
C ALA A 141 -23.57 -18.71 -12.83
N LEU A 142 -22.99 -19.90 -12.65
CA LEU A 142 -21.56 -20.11 -12.86
C LEU A 142 -21.14 -19.93 -14.32
N ALA A 143 -21.96 -20.40 -15.27
CA ALA A 143 -21.72 -20.19 -16.71
C ALA A 143 -21.78 -18.70 -17.08
N SER A 144 -22.60 -17.89 -16.39
CA SER A 144 -22.67 -16.45 -16.66
C SER A 144 -21.39 -15.69 -16.25
N CYS A 145 -20.53 -16.28 -15.42
CA CYS A 145 -19.24 -15.70 -15.05
C CYS A 145 -18.29 -15.52 -16.25
N GLU A 146 -18.52 -16.20 -17.36
CA GLU A 146 -17.72 -16.08 -18.59
C GLU A 146 -18.10 -14.87 -19.46
N VAL A 147 -19.30 -14.30 -19.23
CA VAL A 147 -19.88 -13.24 -20.07
C VAL A 147 -20.13 -11.93 -19.30
N LEU A 148 -19.36 -11.67 -18.26
CA LEU A 148 -19.44 -10.43 -17.49
C LEU A 148 -19.02 -9.24 -18.37
N ASN A 149 -19.94 -8.33 -18.65
CA ASN A 149 -19.76 -7.24 -19.62
C ASN A 149 -19.95 -5.83 -19.02
N SER A 150 -20.38 -5.75 -17.76
CA SER A 150 -20.53 -4.50 -17.03
C SER A 150 -19.42 -4.38 -16.00
N THR A 151 -18.79 -3.22 -15.95
CA THR A 151 -17.71 -2.92 -15.01
C THR A 151 -18.12 -1.73 -14.12
N SER A 152 -17.94 -1.88 -12.82
CA SER A 152 -18.15 -0.81 -11.83
C SER A 152 -16.94 -0.68 -10.93
N ILE A 153 -16.59 0.55 -10.58
CA ILE A 153 -15.52 0.83 -9.63
C ILE A 153 -16.13 1.17 -8.27
N LEU A 154 -15.68 0.46 -7.25
CA LEU A 154 -16.03 0.73 -5.85
C LEU A 154 -14.88 1.48 -5.18
N TYR A 155 -15.16 2.64 -4.62
CA TYR A 155 -14.22 3.45 -3.86
C TYR A 155 -14.53 3.31 -2.37
N ARG A 156 -13.57 2.90 -1.57
CA ARG A 156 -13.74 2.70 -0.13
C ARG A 156 -13.94 4.02 0.58
N THR A 157 -14.97 4.11 1.41
CA THR A 157 -15.27 5.28 2.27
C THR A 157 -14.91 5.02 3.72
N LYS A 158 -15.06 3.77 4.19
CA LYS A 158 -14.71 3.36 5.56
C LYS A 158 -14.12 1.95 5.57
N GLU A 159 -13.15 1.73 6.44
CA GLU A 159 -12.65 0.39 6.76
C GLU A 159 -13.64 -0.37 7.66
N ILE A 160 -13.37 -1.65 7.90
CA ILE A 160 -14.15 -2.47 8.85
C ILE A 160 -14.20 -1.77 10.21
N GLY A 161 -15.38 -1.76 10.82
CA GLY A 161 -15.61 -1.08 12.11
C GLY A 161 -15.83 0.43 12.00
N GLY A 162 -15.92 0.99 10.77
CA GLY A 162 -16.24 2.40 10.53
C GLY A 162 -15.04 3.35 10.65
N SER A 163 -13.83 2.81 10.74
CA SER A 163 -12.61 3.62 10.74
C SER A 163 -12.42 4.36 9.41
N PRO A 164 -11.83 5.56 9.43
CA PRO A 164 -11.51 6.29 8.20
C PRO A 164 -10.49 5.51 7.36
N ILE A 165 -10.62 5.65 6.04
CA ILE A 165 -9.68 5.06 5.09
C ILE A 165 -8.28 5.68 5.24
N ARG A 166 -7.27 4.92 4.85
CA ARG A 166 -5.91 5.43 4.65
C ARG A 166 -5.70 5.71 3.18
N ASN A 167 -5.08 6.83 2.88
CA ASN A 167 -4.63 7.12 1.53
C ASN A 167 -3.55 6.11 1.10
N GLU A 168 -3.33 6.04 -0.21
CA GLU A 168 -2.22 5.30 -0.80
C GLU A 168 -1.12 6.28 -1.25
N TYR A 169 0.12 5.79 -1.36
CA TYR A 169 1.20 6.57 -1.96
C TYR A 169 0.87 6.87 -3.43
N CYS A 170 1.02 8.13 -3.85
CA CYS A 170 0.69 8.52 -5.21
C CYS A 170 1.68 7.94 -6.22
N PRO A 171 1.22 7.41 -7.35
CA PRO A 171 2.08 6.73 -8.31
C PRO A 171 2.95 7.69 -9.14
N ILE A 172 2.57 8.96 -9.23
CA ILE A 172 3.37 10.01 -9.89
C ILE A 172 4.03 10.83 -8.80
N THR A 173 5.36 10.72 -8.70
CA THR A 173 6.13 11.24 -7.56
C THR A 173 7.15 12.28 -7.99
N GLY A 174 7.23 13.36 -7.22
CA GLY A 174 8.17 14.45 -7.43
C GLY A 174 7.51 15.77 -7.82
N GLN A 175 8.33 16.66 -8.41
CA GLN A 175 7.92 18.00 -8.80
C GLN A 175 8.02 18.15 -10.32
N TYR A 176 6.94 18.67 -10.92
CA TYR A 176 6.82 18.80 -12.37
C TYR A 176 6.24 20.17 -12.76
N HIS A 177 6.64 20.65 -13.92
CA HIS A 177 5.85 21.59 -14.70
C HIS A 177 4.96 20.83 -15.67
N PHE A 178 3.77 21.35 -15.97
CA PHE A 178 2.90 20.69 -16.93
C PHE A 178 2.19 21.65 -17.88
N THR A 179 1.85 21.13 -19.04
CA THR A 179 0.87 21.68 -19.98
C THR A 179 -0.38 20.81 -19.94
N TYR A 180 -1.54 21.36 -20.24
CA TYR A 180 -2.77 20.59 -20.20
C TYR A 180 -3.73 20.95 -21.33
N SER A 181 -4.63 20.01 -21.63
CA SER A 181 -5.74 20.20 -22.55
C SER A 181 -7.02 19.64 -21.94
N LEU A 182 -8.14 20.26 -22.27
CA LEU A 182 -9.47 19.89 -21.83
C LEU A 182 -10.31 19.49 -23.03
N ASN A 183 -10.84 18.26 -23.02
CA ASN A 183 -11.73 17.74 -24.05
C ASN A 183 -13.15 17.59 -23.46
N ASN A 184 -13.96 18.62 -23.64
CA ASN A 184 -15.34 18.65 -23.15
C ASN A 184 -16.35 17.98 -24.11
N GLY A 185 -15.88 17.27 -25.15
CA GLY A 185 -16.72 16.65 -26.17
C GLY A 185 -17.25 17.62 -27.22
N SER A 186 -16.86 18.90 -27.18
CA SER A 186 -17.02 19.83 -28.30
C SER A 186 -15.87 19.67 -29.29
N ASN A 187 -16.04 20.17 -30.53
CA ASN A 187 -14.98 20.11 -31.55
C ASN A 187 -13.76 20.98 -31.20
N ASP A 188 -13.85 21.80 -30.19
CA ASP A 188 -12.78 22.71 -29.75
C ASP A 188 -12.12 22.14 -28.48
N VAL A 189 -10.93 21.57 -28.64
CA VAL A 189 -10.06 21.20 -27.54
C VAL A 189 -9.40 22.45 -27.00
N LEU A 190 -9.63 22.77 -25.74
CA LEU A 190 -8.99 23.90 -25.08
C LEU A 190 -7.58 23.49 -24.63
N GLU A 191 -6.56 24.15 -25.17
CA GLU A 191 -5.17 23.85 -24.84
C GLU A 191 -4.50 24.98 -24.06
N CYS A 192 -3.77 24.63 -23.02
CA CYS A 192 -2.88 25.54 -22.31
C CYS A 192 -1.43 25.05 -22.36
N ASN A 193 -0.64 25.65 -23.20
CA ASN A 193 0.75 25.31 -23.46
C ASN A 193 1.76 26.07 -22.58
N SER A 194 1.28 26.77 -21.53
CA SER A 194 2.14 27.46 -20.59
C SER A 194 2.75 26.51 -19.56
N PHE A 195 4.07 26.43 -19.49
CA PHE A 195 4.82 25.67 -18.48
C PHE A 195 4.86 26.32 -17.09
N SER A 196 4.01 27.28 -16.80
CA SER A 196 3.94 27.91 -15.48
C SER A 196 3.06 27.12 -14.48
N SER A 197 2.32 26.14 -14.95
CA SER A 197 1.56 25.23 -14.09
C SER A 197 2.47 24.20 -13.42
N SER A 198 2.21 23.89 -12.15
CA SER A 198 3.03 22.98 -11.35
C SER A 198 2.21 21.82 -10.77
N PHE A 199 2.85 20.67 -10.70
CA PHE A 199 2.33 19.42 -10.15
C PHE A 199 3.34 18.87 -9.17
N ASN A 200 2.90 18.44 -7.99
CA ASN A 200 3.76 17.77 -7.01
C ASN A 200 2.96 16.91 -6.04
N ASN A 201 3.67 16.02 -5.31
CA ASN A 201 3.17 15.27 -4.17
C ASN A 201 4.00 15.57 -2.91
N CYS A 202 4.24 16.85 -2.62
CA CYS A 202 5.07 17.34 -1.53
C CYS A 202 4.25 18.12 -0.49
N PRO A 203 4.55 17.98 0.81
CA PRO A 203 5.50 17.06 1.43
C PRO A 203 4.92 15.66 1.66
N ASP A 204 3.61 15.48 1.46
CA ASP A 204 2.89 14.23 1.69
C ASP A 204 2.68 13.50 0.36
N GLY A 205 3.37 12.37 0.18
CA GLY A 205 3.32 11.57 -1.03
C GLY A 205 1.97 10.91 -1.31
N SER A 206 1.01 10.95 -0.38
CA SER A 206 -0.36 10.46 -0.59
C SER A 206 -1.28 11.52 -1.22
N VAL A 207 -0.79 12.74 -1.43
CA VAL A 207 -1.57 13.88 -1.91
C VAL A 207 -0.95 14.45 -3.16
N LEU A 208 -1.73 14.55 -4.24
CA LEU A 208 -1.35 15.29 -5.45
C LEU A 208 -1.84 16.72 -5.36
N GLN A 209 -0.96 17.66 -5.62
CA GLN A 209 -1.26 19.09 -5.71
C GLN A 209 -1.01 19.59 -7.13
N LEU A 210 -2.05 20.11 -7.75
CA LEU A 210 -2.01 20.72 -9.06
C LEU A 210 -2.27 22.22 -8.92
N HIS A 211 -1.36 23.03 -9.40
CA HIS A 211 -1.52 24.46 -9.45
C HIS A 211 -1.51 24.91 -10.90
N PHE A 212 -2.67 25.34 -11.38
CA PHE A 212 -2.87 25.86 -12.72
C PHE A 212 -2.54 27.35 -12.74
N SER A 213 -1.64 27.77 -13.60
CA SER A 213 -1.29 29.18 -13.75
C SER A 213 -1.67 29.64 -15.14
N ARG A 214 -2.49 30.70 -15.22
CA ARG A 214 -3.06 31.27 -16.46
C ARG A 214 -3.72 30.22 -17.36
N CYS A 215 -4.73 30.52 -18.11
CA CYS A 215 -5.59 29.61 -18.87
C CYS A 215 -6.37 28.58 -17.98
N THR A 216 -6.69 28.90 -16.75
CA THR A 216 -7.54 28.03 -15.92
C THR A 216 -8.97 28.12 -16.38
N PHE A 217 -9.62 26.95 -16.46
CA PHE A 217 -11.02 26.86 -16.86
C PHE A 217 -11.95 26.88 -15.64
N ASP A 218 -11.52 26.29 -14.50
CA ASP A 218 -12.35 26.17 -13.31
C ASP A 218 -11.62 26.64 -12.03
N SER A 219 -10.82 25.81 -11.41
CA SER A 219 -10.14 26.14 -10.16
C SER A 219 -8.63 26.25 -10.36
N PRO A 220 -7.97 27.28 -9.78
CA PRO A 220 -6.53 27.44 -9.93
C PRO A 220 -5.73 26.38 -9.17
N ASN A 221 -6.34 25.70 -8.19
CA ASN A 221 -5.69 24.71 -7.36
C ASN A 221 -6.57 23.49 -7.17
N LEU A 222 -6.06 22.31 -7.49
CA LEU A 222 -6.69 21.04 -7.22
C LEU A 222 -5.83 20.24 -6.26
N THR A 223 -6.48 19.58 -5.29
CA THR A 223 -5.82 18.73 -4.33
C THR A 223 -6.55 17.39 -4.26
N PHE A 224 -5.84 16.33 -4.58
CA PHE A 224 -6.36 14.98 -4.61
C PHE A 224 -5.65 14.08 -3.61
N ASN A 225 -6.41 13.28 -2.87
CA ASN A 225 -5.88 12.15 -2.12
C ASN A 225 -5.80 10.93 -3.02
N CYS A 226 -4.68 10.22 -3.02
CA CYS A 226 -4.50 9.01 -3.81
C CYS A 226 -5.16 7.81 -3.13
N LEU A 227 -5.97 7.07 -3.87
CA LEU A 227 -6.69 5.88 -3.40
C LEU A 227 -6.05 4.59 -3.89
N GLY A 228 -5.11 4.66 -4.84
CA GLY A 228 -4.36 3.53 -5.35
C GLY A 228 -4.11 3.61 -6.85
N ASN A 229 -3.36 2.63 -7.35
CA ASN A 229 -3.05 2.47 -8.77
C ASN A 229 -2.96 0.98 -9.12
N TRP A 230 -3.16 0.66 -10.41
CA TRP A 230 -3.09 -0.71 -10.93
C TRP A 230 -2.72 -0.70 -12.43
N PRO A 231 -2.21 -1.84 -12.95
CA PRO A 231 -1.85 -1.95 -14.35
C PRO A 231 -3.00 -1.63 -15.29
N GLY A 232 -2.71 -0.88 -16.34
CA GLY A 232 -3.59 -0.52 -17.43
C GLY A 232 -3.10 -1.08 -18.77
N PRO A 233 -3.77 -0.76 -19.87
CA PRO A 233 -3.37 -1.21 -21.21
C PRO A 233 -2.04 -0.54 -21.63
N ASP A 234 -1.31 -1.22 -22.54
CA ASP A 234 -0.14 -0.70 -23.26
C ASP A 234 0.99 -0.16 -22.34
N GLY A 235 1.17 -0.76 -21.15
CA GLY A 235 2.18 -0.33 -20.18
C GLY A 235 1.84 0.99 -19.48
N SER A 236 0.61 1.47 -19.60
CA SER A 236 0.07 2.54 -18.77
C SER A 236 -0.40 2.00 -17.42
N GLN A 237 -0.71 2.89 -16.48
CA GLN A 237 -1.27 2.51 -15.20
C GLN A 237 -2.51 3.36 -14.92
N TYR A 238 -3.56 2.71 -14.44
CA TYR A 238 -4.70 3.38 -13.82
C TYR A 238 -4.32 3.92 -12.46
N PHE A 239 -4.98 4.99 -12.05
CA PHE A 239 -4.93 5.50 -10.70
C PHE A 239 -6.26 6.12 -10.30
N ALA A 240 -6.58 6.02 -9.02
CA ALA A 240 -7.81 6.55 -8.44
C ALA A 240 -7.50 7.67 -7.45
N LEU A 241 -8.30 8.72 -7.50
CA LEU A 241 -8.15 9.94 -6.72
C LEU A 241 -9.45 10.30 -6.01
N PHE A 242 -9.33 10.95 -4.86
CA PHE A 242 -10.43 11.57 -4.13
C PHE A 242 -10.22 13.08 -4.05
N ASP A 243 -11.18 13.85 -4.53
CA ASP A 243 -11.17 15.32 -4.50
C ASP A 243 -11.95 15.83 -3.29
N ASN A 244 -11.23 16.35 -2.30
CA ASN A 244 -11.82 16.88 -1.08
C ASN A 244 -12.77 18.09 -1.30
N ASN A 245 -12.56 18.83 -2.38
CA ASN A 245 -13.28 20.07 -2.70
C ASN A 245 -14.36 19.89 -3.77
N ALA A 246 -14.49 18.69 -4.34
CA ALA A 246 -15.34 18.42 -5.49
C ALA A 246 -16.81 18.85 -5.31
N ILE A 247 -17.40 18.57 -4.15
CA ILE A 247 -18.81 18.86 -3.87
C ILE A 247 -19.09 20.36 -3.92
N SER A 248 -18.21 21.18 -3.35
CA SER A 248 -18.36 22.64 -3.35
C SER A 248 -18.19 23.28 -4.73
N GLU A 249 -17.52 22.58 -5.64
CA GLU A 249 -17.18 23.07 -6.97
C GLU A 249 -17.94 22.34 -8.10
N GLY A 250 -18.88 21.44 -7.74
CA GLY A 250 -19.71 20.71 -8.71
C GLY A 250 -18.94 19.67 -9.56
N ARG A 251 -17.78 19.20 -9.08
CA ARG A 251 -16.96 18.19 -9.75
C ARG A 251 -17.24 16.78 -9.21
N PRO A 252 -16.85 15.71 -9.95
CA PRO A 252 -16.86 14.35 -9.43
C PRO A 252 -15.95 14.20 -8.21
N GLN A 253 -16.46 13.62 -7.14
CA GLN A 253 -15.73 13.41 -5.90
C GLN A 253 -14.61 12.37 -6.05
N TYR A 254 -14.87 11.34 -6.86
CA TYR A 254 -13.87 10.33 -7.21
C TYR A 254 -13.48 10.50 -8.67
N ARG A 255 -12.19 10.44 -8.95
CA ARG A 255 -11.63 10.57 -10.30
C ARG A 255 -10.78 9.34 -10.60
N CYS A 256 -10.89 8.88 -11.81
CA CYS A 256 -10.01 7.85 -12.35
C CYS A 256 -9.16 8.43 -13.48
N GLY A 257 -7.95 7.95 -13.59
CA GLY A 257 -7.04 8.37 -14.66
C GLY A 257 -6.12 7.26 -15.12
N LEU A 258 -5.45 7.53 -16.23
CA LEU A 258 -4.36 6.73 -16.78
C LEU A 258 -3.10 7.58 -16.86
N PHE A 259 -1.94 7.00 -16.51
CA PHE A 259 -0.65 7.67 -16.74
C PHE A 259 0.35 6.71 -17.39
N HIS A 260 1.30 7.29 -18.10
CA HIS A 260 2.42 6.58 -18.70
C HIS A 260 3.71 7.42 -18.60
N VAL A 261 4.82 6.78 -18.20
CA VAL A 261 6.11 7.44 -18.08
C VAL A 261 6.95 7.14 -19.31
N ASP A 262 7.20 8.16 -20.14
CA ASP A 262 8.11 8.07 -21.28
C ASP A 262 9.53 8.44 -20.85
N ASN A 263 10.30 7.44 -20.44
CA ASN A 263 11.68 7.61 -20.01
C ASN A 263 12.59 8.14 -21.14
N LYS A 264 12.27 7.88 -22.42
CA LYS A 264 13.08 8.35 -23.56
C LYS A 264 12.96 9.85 -23.75
N ARG A 265 11.76 10.42 -23.51
CA ARG A 265 11.48 11.84 -23.64
C ARG A 265 11.56 12.58 -22.31
N GLY A 266 11.68 11.86 -21.18
CA GLY A 266 11.66 12.43 -19.83
C GLY A 266 10.33 13.10 -19.49
N LYS A 267 9.23 12.57 -20.01
CA LYS A 267 7.88 13.10 -19.80
C LYS A 267 6.96 12.05 -19.20
N THR A 268 6.00 12.51 -18.42
CA THR A 268 4.89 11.69 -17.94
C THR A 268 3.60 12.23 -18.53
N TYR A 269 2.86 11.37 -19.20
CA TYR A 269 1.54 11.66 -19.74
C TYR A 269 0.50 11.20 -18.74
N MET A 270 -0.50 12.02 -18.48
CA MET A 270 -1.57 11.74 -17.53
C MET A 270 -2.89 12.20 -18.10
N ALA A 271 -3.90 11.35 -18.08
CA ALA A 271 -5.26 11.68 -18.49
C ALA A 271 -6.24 11.32 -17.39
N LEU A 272 -7.29 12.13 -17.20
CA LEU A 272 -8.37 11.92 -16.25
C LEU A 272 -9.69 11.72 -16.97
N SER A 273 -10.54 10.85 -16.42
CA SER A 273 -11.93 10.66 -16.88
C SER A 273 -12.79 11.87 -16.54
N SER A 274 -13.90 12.03 -17.24
CA SER A 274 -14.89 13.08 -16.94
C SER A 274 -15.75 12.75 -15.71
N ASP A 275 -15.75 11.49 -15.28
CA ASP A 275 -16.55 10.97 -14.18
C ASP A 275 -15.77 10.00 -13.29
N SER A 276 -16.46 9.20 -12.47
CA SER A 276 -15.86 8.23 -11.54
C SER A 276 -15.78 6.80 -12.08
N SER A 277 -16.06 6.57 -13.38
CA SER A 277 -16.21 5.20 -13.92
C SER A 277 -14.93 4.57 -14.47
N CYS A 278 -13.84 5.31 -14.63
CA CYS A 278 -12.61 4.92 -15.34
C CYS A 278 -12.78 4.65 -16.85
N THR A 279 -13.96 4.85 -17.42
CA THR A 279 -14.26 4.54 -18.84
C THR A 279 -14.77 5.76 -19.62
N GLN A 280 -15.39 6.72 -18.95
CA GLN A 280 -16.01 7.84 -19.63
C GLN A 280 -14.97 8.89 -20.02
N ASN A 281 -14.81 9.14 -21.31
CA ASN A 281 -13.83 10.07 -21.86
C ASN A 281 -12.40 9.79 -21.34
N LEU A 282 -12.00 8.51 -21.32
CA LEU A 282 -10.67 8.08 -20.92
C LEU A 282 -10.25 6.86 -21.76
N ASP A 283 -9.54 7.12 -22.85
CA ASP A 283 -9.10 6.06 -23.78
C ASP A 283 -7.68 5.57 -23.45
N ASN A 284 -6.78 6.51 -23.14
CA ASN A 284 -5.39 6.23 -22.81
C ASN A 284 -4.75 7.42 -22.06
N SER A 285 -3.48 7.31 -21.69
CA SER A 285 -2.76 8.36 -20.93
C SER A 285 -2.55 9.69 -21.68
N THR A 286 -2.83 9.74 -22.99
CA THR A 286 -2.72 10.95 -23.83
C THR A 286 -4.06 11.40 -24.41
N ASN A 287 -5.14 10.66 -24.12
CA ASN A 287 -6.49 10.97 -24.58
C ASN A 287 -7.50 10.71 -23.47
N GLY A 288 -7.98 11.79 -22.84
CA GLY A 288 -8.97 11.78 -21.77
C GLY A 288 -9.74 13.09 -21.73
N TYR A 289 -10.61 13.24 -20.73
CA TYR A 289 -11.32 14.50 -20.51
C TYR A 289 -10.35 15.64 -20.18
N GLU A 290 -9.46 15.42 -19.20
CA GLU A 290 -8.33 16.28 -18.89
C GLU A 290 -7.04 15.52 -19.22
N THR A 291 -6.15 16.15 -19.99
CA THR A 291 -4.88 15.54 -20.36
C THR A 291 -3.74 16.46 -19.99
N LEU A 292 -2.77 15.95 -19.24
CA LEU A 292 -1.61 16.67 -18.73
C LEU A 292 -0.33 16.06 -19.31
N VAL A 293 0.60 16.91 -19.70
CA VAL A 293 1.95 16.51 -20.08
C VAL A 293 2.94 17.08 -19.07
N LEU A 294 3.42 16.20 -18.20
CA LEU A 294 4.30 16.55 -17.09
C LEU A 294 5.76 16.49 -17.53
N SER A 295 6.52 17.51 -17.17
CA SER A 295 7.97 17.61 -17.39
C SER A 295 8.65 17.79 -16.04
N LYS A 296 9.52 16.84 -15.65
CA LYS A 296 10.18 16.88 -14.35
C LYS A 296 11.04 18.12 -14.21
N ILE A 297 10.97 18.79 -13.06
CA ILE A 297 11.81 19.95 -12.76
C ILE A 297 13.24 19.45 -12.56
N PRO A 298 14.23 20.00 -13.32
CA PRO A 298 15.62 19.55 -13.21
C PRO A 298 16.17 19.82 -11.82
N ASN A 299 16.82 18.81 -11.24
CA ASN A 299 17.50 18.95 -9.96
C ASN A 299 18.80 19.77 -10.13
N GLN A 300 18.98 20.83 -9.33
CA GLN A 300 20.19 21.66 -9.33
C GLN A 300 21.25 21.21 -8.31
N LYS A 301 20.93 20.29 -7.39
CA LYS A 301 21.89 19.84 -6.37
C LYS A 301 22.88 18.85 -6.97
N LYS A 302 24.18 19.13 -6.78
CA LYS A 302 25.26 18.27 -7.23
C LYS A 302 25.24 16.95 -6.44
N MET A 303 25.23 15.83 -7.15
CA MET A 303 25.37 14.51 -6.56
C MET A 303 26.81 14.29 -6.07
N PRO A 304 27.03 13.40 -5.09
CA PRO A 304 28.38 13.02 -4.66
C PRO A 304 29.23 12.51 -5.84
N ASP A 305 30.46 12.97 -5.92
CA ASP A 305 31.38 12.62 -7.03
C ASP A 305 31.87 11.17 -6.93
N TYR A 306 31.73 10.55 -5.76
CA TYR A 306 32.19 9.18 -5.47
C TYR A 306 31.06 8.34 -4.89
N VAL A 307 30.75 7.23 -5.54
CA VAL A 307 29.67 6.30 -5.16
C VAL A 307 30.26 4.92 -4.96
N LYS A 308 30.03 4.32 -3.77
CA LYS A 308 30.31 2.92 -3.48
C LYS A 308 29.11 2.04 -3.84
N THR A 309 29.31 0.74 -3.89
CA THR A 309 28.25 -0.22 -4.20
C THR A 309 27.67 -0.84 -2.94
N PHE A 310 26.38 -1.13 -2.95
CA PHE A 310 25.76 -2.05 -1.99
C PHE A 310 26.21 -3.49 -2.27
N PRO A 311 26.19 -4.39 -1.27
CA PRO A 311 26.64 -5.76 -1.43
C PRO A 311 25.80 -6.52 -2.46
N LYS A 312 26.41 -7.54 -3.08
CA LYS A 312 25.75 -8.33 -4.15
C LYS A 312 24.44 -8.97 -3.71
N TRP A 313 24.35 -9.43 -2.47
CA TRP A 313 23.15 -10.06 -1.94
C TRP A 313 21.97 -9.07 -1.81
N ALA A 314 22.23 -7.76 -1.65
CA ALA A 314 21.20 -6.75 -1.55
C ALA A 314 20.68 -6.28 -2.92
N GLN A 315 21.41 -6.54 -4.01
CA GLN A 315 21.03 -6.09 -5.35
C GLN A 315 19.72 -6.72 -5.82
N GLY A 316 18.92 -5.96 -6.54
CA GLY A 316 17.69 -6.43 -7.18
C GLY A 316 16.44 -5.67 -6.74
N LEU A 317 15.28 -6.22 -7.08
CA LEU A 317 13.98 -5.66 -6.81
C LEU A 317 13.38 -6.30 -5.56
N TRP A 318 13.02 -5.47 -4.60
CA TRP A 318 12.40 -5.83 -3.34
C TRP A 318 11.00 -5.22 -3.30
N GLU A 319 10.21 -5.54 -2.31
CA GLU A 319 8.80 -5.15 -2.17
C GLU A 319 8.56 -3.64 -2.36
N GLU A 320 9.31 -2.81 -1.64
CA GLU A 320 9.21 -1.35 -1.68
C GLU A 320 10.52 -0.69 -2.11
N SER A 321 11.51 -1.49 -2.53
CA SER A 321 12.86 -1.00 -2.80
C SER A 321 13.44 -1.60 -4.08
N LEU A 322 14.23 -0.78 -4.78
CA LEU A 322 15.08 -1.21 -5.88
C LEU A 322 16.53 -0.84 -5.56
N ILE A 323 17.42 -1.83 -5.55
CA ILE A 323 18.84 -1.64 -5.27
C ILE A 323 19.66 -2.00 -6.50
N VAL A 324 20.33 -1.00 -7.07
CA VAL A 324 21.20 -1.16 -8.25
C VAL A 324 22.54 -0.49 -7.98
N ASN A 325 23.60 -1.28 -7.97
CA ASN A 325 24.95 -0.82 -7.65
C ASN A 325 25.03 -0.06 -6.32
N GLY A 326 25.27 1.23 -6.34
CA GLY A 326 25.38 2.07 -5.15
C GLY A 326 24.13 2.90 -4.85
N THR A 327 23.03 2.65 -5.56
CA THR A 327 21.79 3.39 -5.41
C THR A 327 20.67 2.47 -4.93
N MET A 328 19.95 2.90 -3.91
CA MET A 328 18.71 2.29 -3.43
C MET A 328 17.59 3.31 -3.54
N THR A 329 16.53 2.97 -4.24
CA THR A 329 15.25 3.70 -4.13
C THR A 329 14.35 2.95 -3.18
N PHE A 330 13.68 3.65 -2.31
CA PHE A 330 12.76 3.09 -1.33
C PHE A 330 11.50 3.95 -1.26
N THR A 331 10.33 3.31 -1.31
CA THR A 331 9.04 3.98 -1.16
C THR A 331 8.40 3.54 0.14
N ASP A 332 8.42 4.42 1.15
CA ASP A 332 7.71 4.21 2.41
C ASP A 332 6.21 4.43 2.20
N LEU A 333 5.48 3.35 1.95
CA LEU A 333 4.02 3.38 1.74
C LEU A 333 3.26 3.80 3.00
N ASN A 334 3.82 3.61 4.19
CA ASN A 334 3.19 3.98 5.46
C ASN A 334 3.44 5.44 5.84
N GLY A 335 4.64 5.94 5.59
CA GLY A 335 5.04 7.33 5.82
C GLY A 335 4.74 8.26 4.66
N TYR A 336 4.29 7.73 3.52
CA TYR A 336 4.04 8.46 2.28
C TYR A 336 5.24 9.26 1.77
N ASN A 337 6.43 8.64 1.84
CA ASN A 337 7.66 9.24 1.35
C ASN A 337 8.39 8.29 0.40
N SER A 338 9.10 8.86 -0.56
CA SER A 338 10.02 8.11 -1.42
C SER A 338 11.42 8.68 -1.27
N TYR A 339 12.38 7.80 -1.14
CA TYR A 339 13.78 8.14 -0.92
C TYR A 339 14.66 7.55 -2.01
N THR A 340 15.70 8.29 -2.37
CA THR A 340 16.84 7.78 -3.14
C THR A 340 18.07 7.87 -2.25
N PHE A 341 18.67 6.74 -1.90
CA PHE A 341 19.89 6.62 -1.14
C PHE A 341 21.06 6.32 -2.08
N ILE A 342 22.11 7.11 -1.98
CA ILE A 342 23.33 6.93 -2.78
C ILE A 342 24.48 6.66 -1.81
N THR A 343 25.12 5.50 -1.92
CA THR A 343 26.15 5.07 -0.99
C THR A 343 27.44 5.86 -1.19
N VAL A 344 27.87 6.54 -0.14
CA VAL A 344 29.11 7.31 -0.10
C VAL A 344 30.22 6.52 0.60
N GLU A 345 29.87 5.88 1.72
CA GLU A 345 30.77 5.05 2.50
C GLU A 345 30.10 3.74 2.90
N SER A 346 30.86 2.65 2.95
CA SER A 346 30.35 1.32 3.28
C SER A 346 31.29 0.59 4.24
N ASN A 347 30.67 -0.03 5.25
CA ASN A 347 31.29 -1.04 6.08
C ASN A 347 30.45 -2.32 5.97
N GLU A 348 30.86 -3.24 5.10
CA GLU A 348 30.14 -4.47 4.81
C GLU A 348 30.11 -5.44 6.00
N GLU A 349 31.14 -5.43 6.87
CA GLU A 349 31.22 -6.31 8.05
C GLU A 349 30.14 -5.97 9.07
N THR A 350 29.84 -4.68 9.25
CA THR A 350 28.80 -4.21 10.18
C THR A 350 27.46 -3.98 9.49
N GLY A 351 27.43 -4.02 8.16
CA GLY A 351 26.24 -3.69 7.35
C GLY A 351 25.84 -2.22 7.42
N ARG A 352 26.78 -1.31 7.72
CA ARG A 352 26.54 0.13 7.88
C ARG A 352 27.04 0.91 6.68
N TYR A 353 26.21 1.83 6.20
CA TYR A 353 26.47 2.64 5.00
C TYR A 353 26.16 4.09 5.31
N ILE A 354 27.10 5.02 5.04
CA ILE A 354 26.74 6.44 4.99
C ILE A 354 26.26 6.70 3.58
N VAL A 355 25.00 7.15 3.50
CA VAL A 355 24.33 7.41 2.24
C VAL A 355 23.95 8.88 2.12
N TYR A 356 23.99 9.40 0.90
CA TYR A 356 23.36 10.66 0.53
C TYR A 356 21.88 10.37 0.21
N SER A 357 20.99 10.79 1.08
CA SER A 357 19.55 10.59 0.97
C SER A 357 18.90 11.78 0.29
N LYS A 358 17.93 11.52 -0.57
CA LYS A 358 17.11 12.52 -1.24
C LYS A 358 15.67 12.03 -1.26
N ASP A 359 14.72 12.87 -0.85
CA ASP A 359 13.29 12.55 -0.89
C ASP A 359 12.61 12.97 -2.22
N GLN A 360 11.31 12.68 -2.37
CA GLN A 360 10.52 13.08 -3.54
C GLN A 360 10.42 14.61 -3.70
N CYS A 361 10.65 15.36 -2.64
CA CYS A 361 10.63 16.83 -2.62
C CYS A 361 12.00 17.46 -2.86
N GLU A 362 12.98 16.65 -3.29
CA GLU A 362 14.36 17.07 -3.56
C GLU A 362 15.11 17.58 -2.30
N GLN A 363 14.59 17.31 -1.09
CA GLN A 363 15.33 17.55 0.15
C GLN A 363 16.41 16.51 0.30
N ALA A 364 17.63 16.93 0.64
CA ALA A 364 18.77 16.04 0.66
C ALA A 364 19.62 16.21 1.90
N ALA A 365 20.07 15.07 2.48
CA ALA A 365 20.95 15.00 3.64
C ALA A 365 21.77 13.71 3.61
N TYR A 366 22.88 13.68 4.37
CA TYR A 366 23.61 12.47 4.68
C TYR A 366 22.99 11.79 5.90
N VAL A 367 22.89 10.46 5.84
CA VAL A 367 22.33 9.64 6.91
C VAL A 367 23.01 8.27 6.95
N CYS A 368 22.95 7.59 8.10
CA CYS A 368 23.33 6.19 8.18
C CYS A 368 22.19 5.28 7.70
N LEU A 369 22.51 4.32 6.88
CA LEU A 369 21.66 3.19 6.52
C LEU A 369 22.34 1.91 7.05
N MET A 370 21.63 1.09 7.83
CA MET A 370 22.11 -0.22 8.23
C MET A 370 21.24 -1.29 7.61
N MET A 371 21.89 -2.28 6.95
CA MET A 371 21.22 -3.36 6.23
C MET A 371 21.63 -4.72 6.78
N ARG A 372 20.70 -5.68 6.78
CA ARG A 372 20.92 -7.07 7.18
C ARG A 372 20.22 -8.02 6.22
N GLN A 373 20.94 -9.04 5.78
CA GLN A 373 20.34 -10.18 5.11
C GLN A 373 19.75 -11.12 6.16
N ARG A 374 18.46 -11.40 6.09
CA ARG A 374 17.76 -12.34 6.99
C ARG A 374 17.60 -13.72 6.37
N SER A 375 17.41 -13.75 5.06
CA SER A 375 17.46 -14.94 4.21
C SER A 375 17.87 -14.51 2.79
N GLU A 376 17.91 -15.43 1.85
CA GLU A 376 18.14 -15.07 0.44
C GLU A 376 16.98 -14.25 -0.15
N ASN A 377 15.77 -14.43 0.39
CA ASN A 377 14.57 -13.72 -0.05
C ASN A 377 14.16 -12.56 0.87
N VAL A 378 14.86 -12.33 1.99
CA VAL A 378 14.45 -11.32 2.99
C VAL A 378 15.61 -10.41 3.36
N LEU A 379 15.40 -9.12 3.16
CA LEU A 379 16.26 -8.00 3.54
C LEU A 379 15.60 -7.22 4.66
N GLU A 380 16.37 -6.80 5.63
CA GLU A 380 16.00 -5.73 6.57
C GLU A 380 16.96 -4.57 6.50
N PHE A 381 16.43 -3.36 6.59
CA PHE A 381 17.24 -2.16 6.77
C PHE A 381 16.61 -1.21 7.78
N THR A 382 17.41 -0.31 8.31
CA THR A 382 16.98 0.79 9.17
C THR A 382 17.76 2.05 8.84
N ILE A 383 17.12 3.19 9.05
CA ILE A 383 17.70 4.51 8.80
C ILE A 383 18.09 5.11 10.14
N GLY A 384 19.29 5.66 10.25
CA GLY A 384 19.79 6.32 11.47
C GLY A 384 18.99 7.55 11.84
N MET A 385 19.00 7.89 13.13
CA MET A 385 18.21 9.00 13.68
C MET A 385 18.76 10.38 13.30
N VAL A 386 20.04 10.47 12.96
CA VAL A 386 20.73 11.75 12.70
C VAL A 386 20.87 11.97 11.20
N LEU A 387 20.38 13.12 10.74
CA LEU A 387 20.55 13.62 9.38
C LEU A 387 21.53 14.82 9.41
N SER A 388 22.41 14.91 8.42
CA SER A 388 23.34 16.03 8.28
C SER A 388 23.33 16.61 6.86
N PRO A 389 23.28 17.94 6.69
CA PRO A 389 23.38 18.55 5.36
C PRO A 389 24.77 18.39 4.73
N VAL A 390 25.78 18.04 5.54
CA VAL A 390 27.16 17.80 5.11
C VAL A 390 27.60 16.42 5.55
N TYR A 391 28.51 15.83 4.81
CA TYR A 391 29.09 14.53 5.16
C TYR A 391 29.76 14.57 6.53
N GLN A 392 29.46 13.56 7.36
CA GLN A 392 30.05 13.35 8.69
C GLN A 392 30.31 11.85 8.90
N ASN A 393 31.51 11.48 9.32
CA ASN A 393 31.92 10.09 9.52
C ASN A 393 31.22 9.40 10.72
N TYR A 394 30.75 10.17 11.72
CA TYR A 394 30.07 9.65 12.92
C TYR A 394 28.60 9.28 12.71
N LEU A 395 28.04 9.51 11.54
CA LEU A 395 26.62 9.26 11.28
C LEU A 395 26.22 7.79 11.51
N CYS A 396 27.17 6.85 11.35
CA CYS A 396 26.93 5.43 11.58
C CYS A 396 27.43 4.91 12.94
N ASP A 397 27.69 5.78 13.90
CA ASP A 397 28.04 5.38 15.27
C ASP A 397 26.83 4.81 16.02
N ASP A 398 27.08 3.95 17.02
CA ASP A 398 26.04 3.24 17.77
C ASP A 398 24.91 4.12 18.33
N PRO A 399 25.16 5.31 18.89
CA PRO A 399 24.07 6.15 19.40
C PRO A 399 23.02 6.54 18.36
N ASN A 400 23.40 6.61 17.09
CA ASN A 400 22.48 6.95 16.00
C ASN A 400 21.62 5.77 15.54
N LEU A 401 21.95 4.55 16.00
CA LEU A 401 21.28 3.30 15.66
C LEU A 401 20.76 2.56 16.90
N ASP A 402 20.68 3.22 18.07
CA ASP A 402 20.33 2.60 19.35
C ASP A 402 18.92 1.98 19.38
N LYS A 403 17.97 2.58 18.68
CA LYS A 403 16.59 2.10 18.58
C LYS A 403 16.18 1.92 17.12
N PRO A 404 16.69 0.89 16.43
CA PRO A 404 16.41 0.71 15.02
C PRO A 404 14.94 0.40 14.79
N VAL A 405 14.32 1.11 13.86
CA VAL A 405 13.04 0.75 13.27
C VAL A 405 13.34 0.00 11.98
N TRP A 406 13.15 -1.31 12.03
CA TRP A 406 13.45 -2.18 10.88
C TRP A 406 12.35 -2.12 9.83
N MET A 407 12.77 -2.00 8.58
CA MET A 407 11.94 -2.16 7.38
C MET A 407 12.29 -3.53 6.77
N THR A 408 11.38 -4.49 6.91
CA THR A 408 11.54 -5.83 6.36
C THR A 408 10.99 -5.85 4.94
N GLN A 409 11.75 -6.40 3.99
CA GLN A 409 11.42 -6.41 2.58
C GLN A 409 11.58 -7.81 2.00
N ALA A 410 10.56 -8.28 1.30
CA ALA A 410 10.66 -9.49 0.48
C ALA A 410 11.30 -9.17 -0.88
N ARG A 411 12.08 -10.10 -1.40
CA ARG A 411 12.50 -10.08 -2.78
C ARG A 411 11.31 -10.42 -3.67
N LEU A 412 11.02 -9.60 -4.68
CA LEU A 412 9.89 -9.87 -5.59
C LEU A 412 10.13 -11.13 -6.43
N GLU A 413 11.37 -11.38 -6.82
CA GLU A 413 11.79 -12.61 -7.47
C GLU A 413 12.43 -13.53 -6.43
N ARG A 414 11.70 -14.58 -6.06
CA ARG A 414 12.21 -15.57 -5.10
C ARG A 414 13.39 -16.32 -5.69
N VAL A 415 14.51 -16.34 -4.98
CA VAL A 415 15.76 -16.95 -5.45
C VAL A 415 16.08 -18.28 -4.75
N ALA A 416 15.43 -18.59 -3.63
CA ALA A 416 15.64 -19.81 -2.87
C ALA A 416 14.36 -20.30 -2.20
N GLU A 417 14.29 -21.61 -1.97
CA GLU A 417 13.27 -22.22 -1.10
C GLU A 417 13.54 -21.85 0.36
N SER A 418 12.47 -21.57 1.13
CA SER A 418 12.57 -21.25 2.55
C SER A 418 11.54 -22.07 3.34
N PRO A 419 11.98 -23.15 4.01
CA PRO A 419 11.06 -23.96 4.79
C PRO A 419 10.47 -23.14 5.95
N CYS A 420 9.19 -23.39 6.26
CA CYS A 420 8.54 -22.82 7.43
C CYS A 420 9.12 -23.41 8.74
N PRO A 421 9.11 -22.64 9.85
CA PRO A 421 9.78 -23.06 11.09
C PRO A 421 9.09 -24.22 11.81
N ILE A 422 7.82 -24.49 11.51
CA ILE A 422 7.03 -25.54 12.16
C ILE A 422 6.77 -26.71 11.23
N THR A 423 6.64 -27.90 11.82
CA THR A 423 6.27 -29.13 11.11
C THR A 423 5.19 -29.86 11.91
N GLY A 424 3.99 -30.00 11.35
CA GLY A 424 2.87 -30.68 12.02
C GLY A 424 1.57 -29.89 11.93
N GLN A 425 0.59 -30.37 12.69
CA GLN A 425 -0.70 -29.71 12.89
C GLN A 425 -0.79 -29.26 14.34
N TYR A 426 -1.06 -28.00 14.55
CA TYR A 426 -1.18 -27.38 15.87
C TYR A 426 -2.54 -26.70 16.00
N THR A 427 -3.17 -26.82 17.17
CA THR A 427 -4.48 -26.21 17.42
C THR A 427 -4.51 -25.54 18.80
N GLY A 428 -5.31 -24.50 18.94
CA GLY A 428 -5.52 -23.79 20.19
C GLY A 428 -6.66 -22.79 20.11
N MET A 429 -7.00 -22.21 21.24
CA MET A 429 -8.02 -21.16 21.31
C MET A 429 -7.42 -19.82 20.93
N ILE A 430 -8.20 -19.00 20.24
CA ILE A 430 -7.84 -17.62 19.95
C ILE A 430 -8.14 -16.79 21.20
N THR A 431 -7.11 -16.16 21.79
CA THR A 431 -7.20 -15.46 23.08
C THR A 431 -8.20 -14.30 23.08
N ASP A 432 -8.35 -13.60 21.95
CA ASP A 432 -9.18 -12.40 21.82
C ASP A 432 -10.61 -12.70 21.33
N LEU A 433 -10.93 -13.96 21.01
CA LEU A 433 -12.22 -14.39 20.46
C LEU A 433 -12.71 -15.66 21.20
N SER A 434 -13.63 -15.50 22.14
CA SER A 434 -14.16 -16.64 22.90
C SER A 434 -14.94 -17.58 21.97
N GLY A 435 -14.67 -18.88 22.10
CA GLY A 435 -15.31 -19.92 21.29
C GLY A 435 -14.65 -20.18 19.93
N MET A 436 -13.62 -19.42 19.56
CA MET A 436 -12.91 -19.59 18.29
C MET A 436 -11.60 -20.34 18.48
N CYS A 437 -11.39 -21.32 17.61
CA CYS A 437 -10.18 -22.14 17.55
C CYS A 437 -9.33 -21.77 16.33
N ALA A 438 -8.03 -21.72 16.53
CA ALA A 438 -7.04 -21.62 15.47
C ALA A 438 -6.41 -22.99 15.21
N GLU A 439 -6.20 -23.30 13.95
CA GLU A 439 -5.37 -24.43 13.51
C GLU A 439 -4.25 -23.87 12.61
N LEU A 440 -3.01 -24.22 12.92
CA LEU A 440 -1.84 -23.93 12.12
C LEU A 440 -1.22 -25.25 11.68
N SER A 441 -1.10 -25.46 10.39
CA SER A 441 -0.60 -26.72 9.85
C SER A 441 0.42 -26.49 8.73
N SER A 442 1.35 -27.45 8.58
CA SER A 442 2.33 -27.48 7.53
C SER A 442 2.08 -28.63 6.56
N ASN A 443 2.57 -28.47 5.33
CA ASN A 443 2.57 -29.54 4.33
C ASN A 443 3.89 -30.31 4.41
N CYS A 444 3.84 -31.66 4.53
CA CYS A 444 5.03 -32.50 4.58
C CYS A 444 5.80 -32.53 3.26
N ASN A 445 5.10 -32.35 2.13
CA ASN A 445 5.69 -32.40 0.79
C ASN A 445 6.20 -31.02 0.35
N THR A 446 5.51 -29.94 0.77
CA THR A 446 5.85 -28.56 0.44
C THR A 446 6.12 -27.80 1.74
N ARG A 447 7.34 -27.96 2.26
CA ARG A 447 7.75 -27.47 3.60
C ARG A 447 7.74 -25.95 3.73
N GLU A 448 7.65 -25.23 2.63
CA GLU A 448 7.59 -23.77 2.57
C GLU A 448 6.17 -23.19 2.70
N VAL A 449 5.14 -24.05 2.84
CA VAL A 449 3.75 -23.63 2.91
C VAL A 449 3.15 -23.94 4.27
N MET A 450 2.48 -22.96 4.85
CA MET A 450 1.67 -23.07 6.07
C MET A 450 0.20 -22.74 5.75
N TYR A 451 -0.69 -23.45 6.45
CA TYR A 451 -2.13 -23.21 6.42
C TYR A 451 -2.56 -22.72 7.81
N PHE A 452 -3.34 -21.65 7.83
CA PHE A 452 -3.95 -21.12 9.03
C PHE A 452 -5.46 -21.14 8.87
N ARG A 453 -6.16 -21.74 9.83
CA ARG A 453 -7.62 -21.86 9.85
C ARG A 453 -8.18 -21.31 11.14
N VAL A 454 -9.33 -20.65 11.05
CA VAL A 454 -10.14 -20.22 12.17
C VAL A 454 -11.49 -20.89 12.07
N SER A 455 -11.90 -21.58 13.13
CA SER A 455 -13.19 -22.27 13.18
C SER A 455 -13.82 -22.09 14.56
N ASP A 456 -15.13 -22.28 14.64
CA ASP A 456 -15.81 -22.45 15.92
C ASP A 456 -15.32 -23.72 16.63
N CYS A 457 -14.98 -23.64 17.92
CA CYS A 457 -14.40 -24.74 18.65
C CYS A 457 -15.38 -25.91 18.90
N GLU A 458 -16.70 -25.62 18.98
CA GLU A 458 -17.72 -26.63 19.30
C GLU A 458 -18.30 -27.26 18.03
N SER A 459 -18.71 -26.42 17.08
CA SER A 459 -19.33 -26.88 15.83
C SER A 459 -18.33 -27.29 14.76
N GLY A 460 -17.09 -26.80 14.84
CA GLY A 460 -16.09 -26.97 13.79
C GLY A 460 -16.39 -26.18 12.52
N GLU A 461 -17.34 -25.24 12.57
CA GLU A 461 -17.66 -24.39 11.43
C GLU A 461 -16.47 -23.51 11.07
N LEU A 462 -16.06 -23.55 9.79
CA LEU A 462 -14.91 -22.82 9.29
C LEU A 462 -15.29 -21.36 9.01
N TYR A 463 -14.58 -20.42 9.64
CA TYR A 463 -14.76 -18.98 9.45
C TYR A 463 -13.72 -18.38 8.52
N GLU A 464 -12.48 -18.83 8.60
CA GLU A 464 -11.39 -18.29 7.80
C GLU A 464 -10.32 -19.34 7.51
N GLU A 465 -9.78 -19.32 6.30
CA GLU A 465 -8.63 -20.11 5.89
C GLU A 465 -7.64 -19.22 5.12
N ARG A 466 -6.37 -19.29 5.46
CA ARG A 466 -5.29 -18.57 4.82
C ARG A 466 -4.15 -19.52 4.50
N THR A 467 -3.52 -19.29 3.38
CA THR A 467 -2.31 -19.98 2.98
C THR A 467 -1.15 -19.02 2.93
N TYR A 468 -0.05 -19.41 3.55
CA TYR A 468 1.18 -18.63 3.64
C TYR A 468 2.35 -19.36 3.00
N LEU A 469 3.11 -18.65 2.17
CA LEU A 469 4.40 -19.08 1.65
C LEU A 469 5.50 -18.45 2.51
N CYS A 470 6.38 -19.25 3.12
CA CYS A 470 7.49 -18.77 3.92
C CYS A 470 8.63 -18.26 3.02
N LEU A 471 9.07 -17.03 3.25
CA LEU A 471 10.13 -16.36 2.49
C LEU A 471 11.46 -16.35 3.23
N GLY A 472 11.41 -16.35 4.55
CA GLY A 472 12.59 -16.38 5.41
C GLY A 472 12.24 -16.48 6.87
N GLN A 473 13.22 -16.97 7.65
CA GLN A 473 13.10 -17.07 9.09
C GLN A 473 14.44 -16.76 9.77
N TRP A 474 14.40 -16.18 10.95
CA TRP A 474 15.58 -15.91 11.76
C TRP A 474 15.22 -15.82 13.24
N GLU A 475 16.17 -16.17 14.08
CA GLU A 475 16.04 -16.02 15.52
C GLU A 475 16.67 -14.71 15.99
N GLU A 476 15.98 -13.98 16.86
CA GLU A 476 16.50 -12.79 17.51
C GLU A 476 15.99 -12.72 18.95
N LYS A 477 16.91 -12.64 19.93
CA LYS A 477 16.60 -12.60 21.38
C LYS A 477 15.73 -13.75 21.87
N GLY A 478 15.89 -14.94 21.31
CA GLY A 478 15.18 -16.15 21.72
C GLY A 478 13.77 -16.31 21.16
N VAL A 479 13.36 -15.45 20.23
CA VAL A 479 12.11 -15.60 19.48
C VAL A 479 12.39 -15.76 17.99
N MET A 480 11.55 -16.53 17.31
CA MET A 480 11.64 -16.81 15.88
C MET A 480 10.76 -15.83 15.10
N TYR A 481 11.35 -15.08 14.19
CA TYR A 481 10.65 -14.29 13.20
C TYR A 481 10.50 -15.09 11.91
N THR A 482 9.31 -15.06 11.31
CA THR A 482 9.02 -15.71 10.03
C THR A 482 8.33 -14.70 9.13
N TYR A 483 8.97 -14.39 8.01
CA TYR A 483 8.40 -13.50 6.99
C TYR A 483 7.74 -14.34 5.91
N THR A 484 6.49 -14.02 5.60
CA THR A 484 5.64 -14.85 4.74
C THR A 484 4.92 -14.00 3.70
N MET A 485 4.55 -14.63 2.60
CA MET A 485 3.63 -14.07 1.62
C MET A 485 2.28 -14.81 1.73
N ARG A 486 1.23 -14.07 1.91
CA ARG A 486 -0.13 -14.56 1.93
C ARG A 486 -0.64 -14.76 0.50
N ASN A 487 -1.12 -15.96 0.18
CA ASN A 487 -1.41 -16.37 -1.20
C ASN A 487 -2.65 -15.66 -1.81
N ASP A 488 -3.71 -15.47 -1.02
CA ASP A 488 -4.98 -14.91 -1.49
C ASP A 488 -4.93 -13.39 -1.77
N THR A 489 -4.05 -12.68 -1.11
CA THR A 489 -3.90 -11.22 -1.23
C THR A 489 -2.56 -10.78 -1.82
N SER A 490 -1.62 -11.71 -1.97
CA SER A 490 -0.22 -11.45 -2.36
C SER A 490 0.43 -10.36 -1.48
N THR A 491 0.04 -10.28 -0.20
CA THR A 491 0.59 -9.35 0.79
C THR A 491 1.56 -10.07 1.69
N ASN A 492 2.61 -9.39 2.13
CA ASN A 492 3.56 -9.97 3.07
C ASN A 492 3.13 -9.70 4.51
N GLU A 493 3.34 -10.71 5.37
CA GLU A 493 3.03 -10.66 6.80
C GLU A 493 4.17 -11.30 7.60
N CYS A 494 4.50 -10.68 8.73
CA CYS A 494 5.49 -11.22 9.64
C CYS A 494 4.83 -11.87 10.85
N PHE A 495 5.36 -13.02 11.23
CA PHE A 495 5.00 -13.70 12.47
C PHE A 495 6.19 -13.76 13.41
N VAL A 496 5.95 -13.55 14.69
CA VAL A 496 6.90 -13.84 15.77
C VAL A 496 6.39 -15.02 16.58
N GLY A 497 7.24 -16.00 16.82
CA GLY A 497 6.88 -17.23 17.51
C GLY A 497 7.92 -17.67 18.52
N LEU A 498 7.47 -18.48 19.46
CA LEU A 498 8.30 -19.23 20.39
C LEU A 498 7.97 -20.70 20.29
N ILE A 499 8.94 -21.51 19.92
CA ILE A 499 8.83 -22.97 19.92
C ILE A 499 9.36 -23.43 21.28
N VAL A 500 8.45 -23.84 22.18
CA VAL A 500 8.83 -24.32 23.52
C VAL A 500 9.39 -25.73 23.44
N ASN A 501 8.72 -26.59 22.67
CA ASN A 501 9.09 -27.94 22.35
C ASN A 501 8.29 -28.41 21.12
N ASP A 502 8.43 -29.69 20.74
CA ASP A 502 7.70 -30.25 19.59
C ASP A 502 6.17 -30.30 19.78
N GLU A 503 5.66 -30.14 20.98
CA GLU A 503 4.24 -30.26 21.35
C GLU A 503 3.57 -28.89 21.55
N GLU A 504 4.33 -27.82 21.78
CA GLU A 504 3.81 -26.50 22.19
C GLU A 504 4.54 -25.35 21.53
N ILE A 505 3.76 -24.50 20.87
CA ILE A 505 4.25 -23.26 20.23
C ILE A 505 3.38 -22.08 20.62
N TYR A 506 3.97 -20.89 20.58
CA TYR A 506 3.28 -19.61 20.67
C TYR A 506 3.54 -18.83 19.37
N ILE A 507 2.52 -18.18 18.83
CA ILE A 507 2.62 -17.40 17.60
C ILE A 507 1.81 -16.12 17.69
N LYS A 508 2.38 -15.02 17.19
CA LYS A 508 1.73 -13.71 17.09
C LYS A 508 2.09 -13.05 15.76
N GLU A 509 1.12 -12.38 15.14
CA GLU A 509 1.38 -11.49 14.02
C GLU A 509 2.24 -10.29 14.48
N ALA A 510 3.31 -10.00 13.75
CA ALA A 510 4.27 -8.94 14.05
C ALA A 510 4.27 -7.83 12.97
N GLY A 511 3.14 -7.68 12.26
CA GLY A 511 2.93 -6.65 11.24
C GLY A 511 3.73 -6.86 9.96
N ASP A 512 3.71 -5.85 9.11
CA ASP A 512 4.32 -5.92 7.77
C ASP A 512 5.87 -5.89 7.83
N HIS A 513 6.46 -5.34 8.90
CA HIS A 513 7.91 -5.12 9.02
C HIS A 513 8.55 -5.82 10.23
N CYS A 514 7.99 -6.91 10.69
CA CYS A 514 8.51 -7.69 11.81
C CYS A 514 8.78 -6.82 13.05
N ILE A 515 7.73 -6.25 13.63
CA ILE A 515 7.81 -5.40 14.83
C ILE A 515 8.51 -6.14 15.96
N ARG A 516 9.49 -5.45 16.60
CA ARG A 516 10.26 -5.98 17.73
C ARG A 516 9.55 -5.77 19.05
N ASN A 517 10.03 -6.46 20.10
CA ASN A 517 9.55 -6.37 21.49
C ASN A 517 8.09 -6.88 21.67
N ILE A 518 7.65 -7.81 20.84
CA ILE A 518 6.45 -8.60 21.06
C ILE A 518 6.88 -9.87 21.81
N ASP A 519 6.27 -10.14 22.96
CA ASP A 519 6.41 -11.42 23.63
C ASP A 519 5.30 -12.38 23.16
N PRO A 520 5.64 -13.41 22.35
CA PRO A 520 4.63 -14.35 21.86
C PRO A 520 3.92 -15.13 22.98
N LYS A 521 4.56 -15.27 24.12
CA LYS A 521 4.02 -16.00 25.28
C LYS A 521 2.90 -15.24 25.98
N GLU A 522 3.04 -13.90 26.05
CA GLU A 522 2.05 -13.04 26.69
C GLU A 522 0.96 -12.57 25.74
N GLN A 523 1.31 -12.34 24.47
CA GLN A 523 0.44 -11.68 23.48
C GLN A 523 -0.01 -12.60 22.35
N GLY A 524 0.57 -13.78 22.24
CA GLY A 524 0.33 -14.71 21.15
C GLY A 524 -0.71 -15.78 21.45
N MET A 525 -1.09 -16.50 20.40
CA MET A 525 -1.89 -17.72 20.52
C MET A 525 -1.00 -18.86 20.97
N ARG A 526 -1.46 -19.61 21.96
CA ARG A 526 -0.84 -20.86 22.41
C ARG A 526 -1.45 -22.02 21.64
N LEU A 527 -0.63 -22.77 20.92
CA LEU A 527 -1.07 -23.87 20.09
C LEU A 527 -0.35 -25.16 20.50
N TYR A 528 -1.11 -26.24 20.53
CA TYR A 528 -0.64 -27.60 20.87
C TYR A 528 -0.67 -28.48 19.65
N LYS A 529 0.33 -29.37 19.54
CA LYS A 529 0.44 -30.34 18.46
C LYS A 529 -0.68 -31.34 18.51
N LYS A 530 -1.45 -31.44 17.45
CA LYS A 530 -2.55 -32.39 17.25
C LYS A 530 -2.16 -33.59 16.40
N GLY A 531 -1.21 -33.38 15.48
CA GLY A 531 -0.82 -34.39 14.51
C GLY A 531 0.42 -34.06 13.72
N GLN A 532 0.75 -34.97 12.80
CA GLN A 532 1.82 -34.77 11.83
C GLN A 532 1.34 -33.83 10.72
N CYS A 533 2.27 -33.30 9.90
CA CYS A 533 1.96 -32.48 8.74
C CYS A 533 1.09 -33.23 7.71
N TYR A 534 0.33 -32.51 6.90
CA TYR A 534 -0.44 -33.10 5.80
C TYR A 534 0.49 -33.74 4.76
N GLY A 535 0.32 -35.03 4.52
CA GLY A 535 1.05 -35.77 3.52
C GLY A 535 0.55 -37.20 3.44
N ASN A 536 0.08 -37.64 2.27
CA ASN A 536 -0.35 -39.03 1.96
C ASN A 536 -1.49 -39.66 2.80
N SER A 537 -2.26 -38.90 3.54
CA SER A 537 -3.53 -39.39 4.08
C SER A 537 -4.67 -38.98 3.14
N PRO A 538 -5.62 -39.87 2.78
CA PRO A 538 -6.80 -39.49 2.02
C PRO A 538 -7.59 -38.46 2.83
N SER A 539 -7.92 -37.34 2.18
CA SER A 539 -8.75 -36.27 2.71
C SER A 539 -10.02 -36.82 3.36
N PRO A 540 -10.43 -36.39 4.56
CA PRO A 540 -11.73 -36.72 5.10
C PRO A 540 -12.80 -36.18 4.16
N ALA A 541 -13.79 -37.03 3.85
CA ALA A 541 -14.89 -36.67 2.96
C ALA A 541 -15.63 -35.42 3.49
N PRO A 542 -16.05 -34.49 2.61
CA PRO A 542 -16.74 -33.28 3.01
C PRO A 542 -18.02 -33.60 3.77
N THR A 543 -18.15 -33.07 4.99
CA THR A 543 -19.38 -33.13 5.78
C THR A 543 -20.50 -32.35 5.06
N PRO A 544 -21.71 -32.91 4.95
CA PRO A 544 -22.79 -32.21 4.25
C PRO A 544 -23.19 -30.93 4.99
N ILE A 545 -23.23 -29.83 4.24
CA ILE A 545 -23.59 -28.50 4.69
C ILE A 545 -25.02 -28.49 5.22
N ARG A 546 -25.22 -28.12 6.49
CA ARG A 546 -26.55 -27.77 7.01
C ARG A 546 -26.92 -26.35 6.60
N PRO A 547 -28.17 -26.05 6.23
CA PRO A 547 -28.60 -24.70 5.94
C PRO A 547 -28.55 -23.83 7.21
N PHE A 548 -27.98 -22.62 7.05
CA PHE A 548 -27.84 -21.64 8.10
C PHE A 548 -29.17 -21.25 8.73
N THR A 549 -29.29 -21.34 10.05
CA THR A 549 -30.31 -20.67 10.84
C THR A 549 -29.73 -19.35 11.36
N HIS A 550 -30.51 -18.27 11.21
CA HIS A 550 -30.13 -16.93 11.61
C HIS A 550 -29.83 -16.83 13.11
N ASP A 551 -28.56 -16.57 13.43
CA ASP A 551 -28.16 -16.06 14.74
C ASP A 551 -27.22 -14.85 14.56
N PRO A 552 -27.21 -13.90 15.52
CA PRO A 552 -26.65 -12.59 15.32
C PRO A 552 -25.12 -12.64 15.14
N ILE A 553 -24.68 -11.97 14.11
CA ILE A 553 -23.32 -11.77 13.63
C ILE A 553 -22.34 -11.47 14.76
N MET A 554 -21.51 -12.45 15.15
CA MET A 554 -20.26 -12.16 15.84
C MET A 554 -19.31 -11.46 14.87
N ARG A 555 -19.03 -10.20 15.14
CA ARG A 555 -17.98 -9.46 14.44
C ARG A 555 -16.65 -10.09 14.83
N ILE A 556 -15.99 -10.75 13.89
CA ILE A 556 -14.56 -11.02 14.02
C ILE A 556 -13.89 -9.64 13.88
N THR A 557 -13.61 -9.02 15.01
CA THR A 557 -12.67 -7.91 15.02
C THR A 557 -11.29 -8.55 14.85
N THR A 558 -10.83 -8.68 13.61
CA THR A 558 -9.39 -8.76 13.40
C THR A 558 -8.82 -7.57 14.15
N THR A 559 -7.98 -7.84 15.15
CA THR A 559 -7.24 -6.77 15.84
C THR A 559 -6.75 -5.81 14.78
N PRO A 560 -7.03 -4.50 14.91
CA PRO A 560 -6.52 -3.55 13.95
C PRO A 560 -5.02 -3.79 13.88
N ARG A 561 -4.52 -4.13 12.69
CA ARG A 561 -3.09 -4.26 12.44
C ARG A 561 -2.42 -3.12 13.18
N SER A 562 -1.66 -3.42 14.23
CA SER A 562 -0.83 -2.43 14.92
C SER A 562 0.33 -2.11 13.98
N ARG A 563 0.04 -1.37 12.91
CA ARG A 563 1.08 -0.78 12.09
C ARG A 563 1.80 0.22 12.99
N LEU A 564 3.10 0.10 13.08
CA LEU A 564 3.91 1.23 13.50
C LEU A 564 3.40 2.41 12.68
N SER A 565 2.79 3.35 13.39
CA SER A 565 2.18 4.49 12.71
C SER A 565 3.31 5.19 11.96
N GLY A 566 3.12 5.42 10.66
CA GLY A 566 4.05 6.23 9.88
C GLY A 566 4.32 7.61 10.48
N LYS A 567 3.53 7.99 11.50
CA LYS A 567 3.78 9.14 12.37
C LYS A 567 5.07 9.01 13.18
N ASP A 568 5.44 7.81 13.65
CA ASP A 568 6.66 7.66 14.47
C ASP A 568 7.90 7.80 13.60
N PHE A 569 7.86 7.28 12.38
CA PHE A 569 8.94 7.43 11.42
C PHE A 569 8.99 8.86 10.84
N ARG A 570 7.83 9.43 10.52
CA ARG A 570 7.70 10.81 10.05
C ARG A 570 8.14 11.80 11.13
N ASN A 571 7.77 11.57 12.40
CA ASN A 571 8.21 12.39 13.52
C ASN A 571 9.71 12.30 13.75
N LEU A 572 10.32 11.14 13.50
CA LEU A 572 11.78 10.97 13.59
C LEU A 572 12.52 11.79 12.53
N ILE A 573 12.03 11.79 11.30
CA ILE A 573 12.63 12.55 10.19
C ILE A 573 12.28 14.04 10.28
N GLN A 574 11.02 14.40 10.55
CA GLN A 574 10.59 15.80 10.65
C GLN A 574 11.14 16.51 11.89
N ALA A 575 11.21 15.84 13.03
CA ALA A 575 11.83 16.41 14.22
C ALA A 575 13.31 16.77 13.99
N ASN A 576 14.02 15.93 13.22
CA ASN A 576 15.42 16.21 12.90
C ASN A 576 15.57 17.31 11.81
N ILE A 577 14.64 17.44 10.86
CA ILE A 577 14.64 18.53 9.88
C ILE A 577 14.32 19.88 10.54
N ILE A 578 13.36 19.92 11.47
CA ILE A 578 13.02 21.14 12.23
C ILE A 578 14.18 21.55 13.13
N SER A 579 14.91 20.60 13.72
CA SER A 579 16.10 20.93 14.53
C SER A 579 17.25 21.51 13.68
N MET A 580 17.35 21.16 12.39
CA MET A 580 18.33 21.75 11.48
C MET A 580 18.05 23.21 11.10
N LEU A 581 16.79 23.64 11.16
CA LEU A 581 16.38 25.02 10.84
C LEU A 581 16.45 25.94 12.07
N SER A 582 16.65 25.41 13.29
CA SER A 582 16.64 26.17 14.55
C SER A 582 18.01 26.37 15.21
N PHE A 583 19.13 26.09 14.54
CA PHE A 583 20.46 26.38 15.08
C PHE A 583 20.80 27.88 15.01
N GLY A 584 20.34 28.60 16.04
CA GLY A 584 20.67 30.00 16.29
C GLY A 584 20.15 30.48 17.62
N SER A 585 20.40 29.77 18.73
CA SER A 585 20.51 30.36 20.06
C SER A 585 20.78 29.30 21.13
N THR A 586 21.95 29.36 21.70
CA THR A 586 22.35 28.63 22.91
C THR A 586 21.65 29.18 24.17
N LYS A 587 21.03 28.30 24.99
CA LYS A 587 21.11 28.36 26.49
C LYS A 587 20.65 27.06 27.16
N VAL A 588 21.37 26.66 28.16
CA VAL A 588 21.43 25.43 28.96
C VAL A 588 20.51 25.52 30.23
N PRO A 589 20.32 24.46 31.02
CA PRO A 589 19.03 23.90 31.43
C PRO A 589 18.60 24.22 32.86
N GLY A 590 17.33 23.99 33.16
CA GLY A 590 16.80 24.03 34.53
C GLY A 590 15.69 23.01 34.75
N LYS A 591 15.84 22.24 35.79
CA LYS A 591 15.06 21.10 36.29
C LYS A 591 13.64 21.43 36.78
N TYR A 592 12.84 20.36 36.90
CA TYR A 592 11.71 20.02 37.79
C TYR A 592 10.29 19.95 37.21
N LEU A 593 9.71 18.75 37.35
CA LEU A 593 8.31 18.34 37.43
C LEU A 593 7.63 18.86 38.73
N PRO A 594 6.32 18.66 39.02
CA PRO A 594 5.18 18.19 38.26
C PRO A 594 3.85 18.96 38.50
N SER A 595 2.74 18.40 37.97
CA SER A 595 1.34 18.42 38.43
C SER A 595 0.33 19.37 37.76
N SER A 596 -0.67 18.71 37.20
CA SER A 596 -2.10 19.04 37.09
C SER A 596 -2.57 20.46 37.33
N VAL A 597 -3.31 21.06 36.37
CA VAL A 597 -4.50 21.89 36.60
C VAL A 597 -5.29 22.16 35.30
N THR A 598 -6.56 21.89 35.36
CA THR A 598 -7.77 22.31 34.68
C THR A 598 -7.78 23.49 33.70
N CYS A 599 -8.53 23.29 32.63
CA CYS A 599 -9.06 24.27 31.68
C CYS A 599 -9.67 25.53 32.34
N ARG A 600 -9.22 26.71 31.91
CA ARG A 600 -10.02 27.94 31.94
C ARG A 600 -9.68 28.83 30.72
N SER A 601 -10.72 29.37 30.15
CA SER A 601 -10.81 30.28 29.01
C SER A 601 -9.93 31.54 29.16
N VAL A 602 -9.25 31.96 28.08
CA VAL A 602 -8.53 33.23 27.98
C VAL A 602 -9.07 34.04 26.78
N PRO A 603 -9.22 35.37 26.95
CA PRO A 603 -9.93 36.21 25.99
C PRO A 603 -9.06 36.68 24.80
N ARG A 604 -9.72 37.03 23.73
CA ARG A 604 -9.18 37.63 22.51
C ARG A 604 -8.36 38.90 22.84
N LEU A 605 -7.08 38.91 22.43
CA LEU A 605 -6.28 40.14 22.33
C LEU A 605 -6.06 40.46 20.84
N SER A 606 -6.17 41.73 20.53
CA SER A 606 -6.42 42.32 19.24
C SER A 606 -5.20 42.32 18.30
N LEU A 607 -5.53 42.26 17.01
CA LEU A 607 -4.70 42.29 15.80
C LEU A 607 -3.74 43.53 15.69
N LEU A 608 -3.82 44.47 16.60
CA LEU A 608 -3.07 45.74 16.56
C LEU A 608 -1.63 45.63 17.07
N THR A 609 -1.30 44.63 17.87
CA THR A 609 0.06 44.46 18.41
C THR A 609 1.04 43.80 17.45
N PHE A 610 0.54 43.11 16.40
CA PHE A 610 1.40 42.47 15.39
C PHE A 610 1.94 43.43 14.33
N ILE A 611 1.21 44.52 14.07
CA ILE A 611 1.60 45.50 13.05
C ILE A 611 2.71 46.45 13.55
N VAL A 612 2.76 46.71 14.83
CA VAL A 612 3.78 47.60 15.44
C VAL A 612 5.16 46.91 15.50
N VAL A 613 5.21 45.60 15.67
CA VAL A 613 6.49 44.87 15.73
C VAL A 613 7.12 44.70 14.32
N LEU A 614 6.31 44.59 13.29
CA LEU A 614 6.80 44.50 11.90
C LEU A 614 7.29 45.81 11.34
N SER A 615 6.75 46.95 11.77
CA SER A 615 7.23 48.29 11.31
C SER A 615 8.55 48.72 11.96
N VAL A 616 8.84 48.23 13.17
CA VAL A 616 10.12 48.50 13.84
C VAL A 616 11.26 47.66 13.22
N PHE A 617 10.96 46.46 12.74
CA PHE A 617 11.95 45.62 12.07
C PHE A 617 12.31 46.13 10.67
N HIS A 618 11.40 46.77 9.98
CA HIS A 618 11.68 47.34 8.63
C HIS A 618 12.53 48.62 8.67
N THR A 619 12.44 49.42 9.74
CA THR A 619 13.24 50.65 9.90
C THR A 619 14.66 50.40 10.43
N VAL A 620 14.91 49.28 11.08
CA VAL A 620 16.27 48.93 11.54
C VAL A 620 17.11 48.30 10.42
N PHE A 621 16.50 47.63 9.45
CA PHE A 621 17.23 47.02 8.33
C PHE A 621 17.63 48.02 7.22
N THR A 622 16.97 49.16 7.13
CA THR A 622 17.32 50.22 6.16
C THR A 622 18.40 51.19 6.62
N TYR A 623 18.88 51.08 7.87
CA TYR A 623 19.95 51.93 8.44
C TYR A 623 21.31 51.23 8.57
N LEU A 624 21.45 50.01 8.03
CA LEU A 624 22.71 49.22 8.05
C LEU A 624 23.33 49.01 6.67
N GLU A 625 22.81 49.66 5.63
CA GLU A 625 23.41 49.68 4.28
C GLU A 625 23.68 51.15 3.82
N VAL A 626 24.50 51.87 4.60
CA VAL A 626 25.24 53.04 4.10
C VAL A 626 26.64 53.00 4.70
#